data_cd40d2cee231da1bb5f6a90e0be77390
#
_entry.id   cd40d2cee231da1bb5f6a90e0be77390
#
_cell.length_a   1.000
_cell.length_b   1.000
_cell.length_c   1.000
_cell.angle_alpha   90.00
_cell.angle_beta   90.00
_cell.angle_gamma   90.00
#
_symmetry.space_group_name_H-M   'P 1'
#
loop_
_entity.id
_entity.type
_entity.pdbx_description
1 polymer ?
#
loop_
_entity_poly.entity_id
_entity_poly.type
_entity_poly.pdbx_seq_one_letter_code
_entity_poly.pdbx_strand_id
1 'polypeptide(L)'
;QYGNMQALGTQFTVRYENNKTKLNVYQHAVAINAHNQKMPQVIQQGYRAVFDNDFISKPIPLKNNRPYWTQNLLVVENWPLKKVLHELYRYKNGQYFIDPNIKNLTVSGVFSLSNTHQSLESLAYTNQLELNFYSPYVLYVKKK
;
A
#
# COMPACT_ATOMS: atom_id res chain seq x y z
N GLN A 1 -11.22 8.28 -17.56
CA GLN A 1 -12.26 7.80 -16.63
C GLN A 1 -12.56 6.35 -17.00
N TYR A 2 -12.21 5.39 -16.15
CA TYR A 2 -12.15 3.95 -16.46
C TYR A 2 -13.38 3.16 -15.92
N GLY A 3 -14.49 3.81 -15.68
CA GLY A 3 -15.71 3.20 -15.17
C GLY A 3 -16.27 3.96 -13.96
N ASN A 4 -17.46 3.60 -13.54
CA ASN A 4 -18.14 4.21 -12.43
C ASN A 4 -18.25 3.21 -11.26
N MET A 5 -17.97 3.64 -10.04
CA MET A 5 -18.14 2.85 -8.83
C MET A 5 -19.19 3.48 -7.95
N GLN A 6 -20.13 2.68 -7.48
CA GLN A 6 -21.12 3.11 -6.52
C GLN A 6 -20.89 2.40 -5.19
N ALA A 7 -20.58 3.18 -4.17
CA ALA A 7 -20.39 2.72 -2.81
C ALA A 7 -21.68 2.93 -2.00
N LEU A 8 -22.11 1.89 -1.30
CA LEU A 8 -23.31 1.90 -0.47
C LEU A 8 -22.91 1.88 1.01
N GLY A 9 -22.35 3.00 1.52
CA GLY A 9 -21.91 3.10 2.93
C GLY A 9 -20.79 2.13 3.28
N THR A 10 -19.81 1.97 2.40
CA THR A 10 -18.82 0.88 2.42
C THR A 10 -17.42 1.35 2.81
N GLN A 11 -16.65 0.47 3.48
CA GLN A 11 -15.20 0.63 3.60
C GLN A 11 -14.51 -0.12 2.46
N PHE A 12 -13.81 0.59 1.61
CA PHE A 12 -13.10 0.02 0.48
C PHE A 12 -11.84 0.84 0.16
N THR A 13 -10.90 0.22 -0.56
CA THR A 13 -9.77 0.92 -1.14
C THR A 13 -9.75 0.80 -2.64
N VAL A 14 -9.34 1.88 -3.27
CA VAL A 14 -9.07 1.94 -4.70
C VAL A 14 -7.60 2.31 -4.90
N ARG A 15 -6.88 1.49 -5.64
CA ARG A 15 -5.50 1.77 -6.04
C ARG A 15 -5.39 1.66 -7.55
N TYR A 16 -4.93 2.72 -8.18
CA TYR A 16 -4.61 2.73 -9.60
C TYR A 16 -3.13 2.41 -9.80
N GLU A 17 -2.83 1.37 -10.56
CA GLU A 17 -1.46 0.90 -10.82
C GLU A 17 -1.42 0.15 -12.16
N ASN A 18 -0.43 0.46 -13.01
CA ASN A 18 -0.22 -0.20 -14.31
C ASN A 18 -1.47 -0.23 -15.21
N ASN A 19 -2.15 0.90 -15.37
CA ASN A 19 -3.40 1.03 -16.15
C ASN A 19 -4.57 0.16 -15.68
N LYS A 20 -4.51 -0.33 -14.45
CA LYS A 20 -5.58 -1.11 -13.83
C LYS A 20 -5.96 -0.53 -12.48
N THR A 21 -7.24 -0.65 -12.15
CA THR A 21 -7.77 -0.25 -10.87
C THR A 21 -7.95 -1.49 -10.00
N LYS A 22 -7.32 -1.50 -8.83
CA LYS A 22 -7.53 -2.52 -7.79
C LYS A 22 -8.54 -1.99 -6.79
N LEU A 23 -9.63 -2.73 -6.60
CA LEU A 23 -10.63 -2.48 -5.58
C LEU A 23 -10.57 -3.57 -4.51
N ASN A 24 -10.43 -3.19 -3.25
CA ASN A 24 -10.58 -4.10 -2.11
C ASN A 24 -11.79 -3.64 -1.29
N VAL A 25 -12.72 -4.53 -1.00
CA VAL A 25 -13.94 -4.24 -0.23
C VAL A 25 -13.82 -4.88 1.15
N TYR A 26 -13.86 -4.07 2.20
CA TYR A 26 -13.70 -4.51 3.59
C TYR A 26 -15.03 -4.56 4.36
N GLN A 27 -16.02 -3.78 3.91
CA GLN A 27 -17.33 -3.73 4.55
C GLN A 27 -18.41 -3.51 3.51
N HIS A 28 -19.54 -4.22 3.61
CA HIS A 28 -20.66 -4.21 2.67
C HIS A 28 -20.26 -4.63 1.23
N ALA A 29 -20.69 -3.89 0.21
CA ALA A 29 -20.43 -4.22 -1.18
C ALA A 29 -20.19 -2.97 -2.04
N VAL A 30 -19.46 -3.12 -3.13
CA VAL A 30 -19.23 -2.08 -4.15
C VAL A 30 -19.65 -2.60 -5.50
N ALA A 31 -20.47 -1.87 -6.22
CA ALA A 31 -20.81 -2.16 -7.60
C ALA A 31 -19.83 -1.45 -8.56
N ILE A 32 -19.25 -2.20 -9.49
CA ILE A 32 -18.39 -1.69 -10.55
C ILE A 32 -19.15 -1.74 -11.87
N ASN A 33 -19.21 -0.60 -12.55
CA ASN A 33 -19.71 -0.48 -13.93
C ASN A 33 -18.51 -0.24 -14.86
N ALA A 34 -18.08 -1.24 -15.60
CA ALA A 34 -17.15 -1.05 -16.71
C ALA A 34 -17.91 -0.58 -17.96
N HIS A 35 -17.27 0.27 -18.80
CA HIS A 35 -17.95 0.91 -19.93
C HIS A 35 -18.55 -0.09 -20.93
N ASN A 36 -17.94 -1.26 -21.08
CA ASN A 36 -18.35 -2.29 -22.04
C ASN A 36 -19.20 -3.42 -21.43
N GLN A 37 -19.56 -3.35 -20.16
CA GLN A 37 -20.42 -4.36 -19.51
C GLN A 37 -21.85 -3.83 -19.33
N LYS A 38 -22.82 -4.65 -19.76
CA LYS A 38 -24.24 -4.31 -19.67
C LYS A 38 -24.82 -4.35 -18.26
N MET A 39 -24.12 -4.98 -17.30
CA MET A 39 -24.55 -5.12 -15.92
C MET A 39 -23.42 -4.82 -14.96
N PRO A 40 -23.69 -4.12 -13.83
CA PRO A 40 -22.70 -3.87 -12.80
C PRO A 40 -22.27 -5.20 -12.14
N GLN A 41 -20.97 -5.35 -11.89
CA GLN A 41 -20.47 -6.44 -11.08
C GLN A 41 -20.35 -5.99 -9.62
N VAL A 42 -21.02 -6.72 -8.72
CA VAL A 42 -20.99 -6.43 -7.28
C VAL A 42 -19.86 -7.19 -6.63
N ILE A 43 -18.96 -6.47 -5.98
CA ILE A 43 -17.87 -7.03 -5.19
C ILE A 43 -18.26 -6.97 -3.71
N GLN A 44 -18.40 -8.13 -3.10
CA GLN A 44 -18.80 -8.28 -1.70
C GLN A 44 -17.64 -8.00 -0.74
N GLN A 45 -17.96 -7.77 0.53
CA GLN A 45 -16.95 -7.65 1.59
C GLN A 45 -16.05 -8.89 1.65
N GLY A 46 -14.79 -8.66 1.96
CA GLY A 46 -13.78 -9.72 2.03
C GLY A 46 -13.19 -10.11 0.66
N TYR A 47 -13.60 -9.43 -0.42
CA TYR A 47 -13.11 -9.70 -1.76
C TYR A 47 -12.40 -8.49 -2.36
N ARG A 48 -11.52 -8.77 -3.32
CA ARG A 48 -10.88 -7.79 -4.19
C ARG A 48 -11.17 -8.10 -5.64
N ALA A 49 -11.22 -7.07 -6.47
CA ALA A 49 -11.26 -7.19 -7.92
C ALA A 49 -10.27 -6.21 -8.55
N VAL A 50 -9.81 -6.56 -9.75
CA VAL A 50 -9.00 -5.70 -10.60
C VAL A 50 -9.81 -5.42 -11.86
N PHE A 51 -9.89 -4.16 -12.26
CA PHE A 51 -10.64 -3.78 -13.45
C PHE A 51 -9.93 -2.69 -14.24
N ASP A 52 -10.23 -2.64 -15.51
CA ASP A 52 -9.88 -1.58 -16.46
C ASP A 52 -11.14 -1.17 -17.25
N ASN A 53 -10.96 -0.51 -18.40
CA ASN A 53 -12.09 -0.06 -19.20
C ASN A 53 -13.00 -1.18 -19.72
N ASP A 54 -12.43 -2.34 -19.99
CA ASP A 54 -13.07 -3.39 -20.78
C ASP A 54 -13.27 -4.68 -19.97
N PHE A 55 -12.58 -4.82 -18.86
CA PHE A 55 -12.53 -6.08 -18.13
C PHE A 55 -12.62 -5.87 -16.61
N ILE A 56 -13.41 -6.74 -15.95
CA ILE A 56 -13.44 -6.89 -14.50
C ILE A 56 -13.02 -8.31 -14.17
N SER A 57 -11.98 -8.47 -13.34
CA SER A 57 -11.54 -9.79 -12.91
C SER A 57 -12.59 -10.49 -12.04
N LYS A 58 -12.54 -11.82 -11.98
CA LYS A 58 -13.28 -12.55 -10.94
C LYS A 58 -12.84 -12.06 -9.56
N PRO A 59 -13.77 -11.89 -8.61
CA PRO A 59 -13.43 -11.52 -7.23
C PRO A 59 -12.54 -12.58 -6.59
N ILE A 60 -11.48 -12.14 -5.93
CA ILE A 60 -10.54 -12.99 -5.20
C ILE A 60 -10.63 -12.65 -3.72
N PRO A 61 -10.67 -13.62 -2.79
CA PRO A 61 -10.69 -13.35 -1.37
C PRO A 61 -9.52 -12.48 -0.92
N LEU A 62 -9.79 -11.53 -0.04
CA LEU A 62 -8.75 -10.76 0.63
C LEU A 62 -8.05 -11.64 1.66
N LYS A 63 -6.73 -11.61 1.68
CA LYS A 63 -5.94 -12.30 2.71
C LYS A 63 -6.21 -11.75 4.12
N ASN A 64 -6.63 -10.48 4.22
CA ASN A 64 -6.97 -9.82 5.48
C ASN A 64 -8.21 -8.95 5.31
N ASN A 65 -9.20 -9.13 6.20
CA ASN A 65 -10.49 -8.43 6.15
C ASN A 65 -10.46 -7.00 6.73
N ARG A 66 -9.30 -6.51 7.19
CA ARG A 66 -9.18 -5.14 7.71
C ARG A 66 -8.09 -4.40 6.96
N PRO A 67 -8.37 -3.18 6.48
CA PRO A 67 -7.34 -2.36 5.90
C PRO A 67 -6.28 -2.05 6.95
N TYR A 68 -5.01 -2.27 6.62
CA TYR A 68 -3.89 -2.04 7.55
C TYR A 68 -3.81 -0.59 8.05
N TRP A 69 -4.27 0.38 7.25
CA TRP A 69 -4.31 1.78 7.70
C TRP A 69 -5.32 2.07 8.81
N THR A 70 -6.38 1.25 9.00
CA THR A 70 -7.29 1.39 10.15
C THR A 70 -6.59 1.01 11.46
N GLN A 71 -5.47 0.31 11.36
CA GLN A 71 -4.62 -0.07 12.49
C GLN A 71 -3.32 0.76 12.53
N ASN A 72 -3.17 1.74 11.63
CA ASN A 72 -1.92 2.47 11.43
C ASN A 72 -0.68 1.57 11.24
N LEU A 73 -0.88 0.40 10.62
CA LEU A 73 0.18 -0.57 10.35
C LEU A 73 0.44 -0.70 8.85
N LEU A 74 1.70 -0.72 8.48
CA LEU A 74 2.21 -1.06 7.16
C LEU A 74 2.74 -2.50 7.20
N VAL A 75 2.07 -3.41 6.51
CA VAL A 75 2.51 -4.80 6.36
C VAL A 75 3.11 -4.98 4.96
N VAL A 76 4.36 -5.40 4.90
CA VAL A 76 5.09 -5.55 3.65
C VAL A 76 5.73 -6.93 3.55
N GLU A 77 5.75 -7.47 2.35
CA GLU A 77 6.39 -8.74 2.03
C GLU A 77 7.21 -8.56 0.74
N ASN A 78 8.53 -8.70 0.86
CA ASN A 78 9.49 -8.52 -0.23
C ASN A 78 9.36 -7.18 -0.99
N TRP A 79 9.08 -6.10 -0.27
CA TRP A 79 9.01 -4.79 -0.88
C TRP A 79 10.39 -4.16 -1.02
N PRO A 80 10.66 -3.43 -2.13
CA PRO A 80 11.86 -2.61 -2.23
C PRO A 80 11.97 -1.63 -1.07
N LEU A 81 13.16 -1.51 -0.47
CA LEU A 81 13.44 -0.59 0.64
C LEU A 81 12.94 0.83 0.35
N LYS A 82 13.16 1.32 -0.88
CA LYS A 82 12.68 2.63 -1.33
C LYS A 82 11.17 2.78 -1.17
N LYS A 83 10.40 1.74 -1.49
CA LYS A 83 8.93 1.77 -1.38
C LYS A 83 8.48 1.79 0.08
N VAL A 84 9.15 1.05 0.95
CA VAL A 84 8.87 1.04 2.39
C VAL A 84 9.14 2.42 3.00
N LEU A 85 10.30 3.01 2.71
CA LEU A 85 10.66 4.35 3.18
C LEU A 85 9.68 5.41 2.63
N HIS A 86 9.27 5.29 1.37
CA HIS A 86 8.27 6.18 0.78
C HIS A 86 6.95 6.16 1.56
N GLU A 87 6.45 4.98 1.92
CA GLU A 87 5.20 4.87 2.69
C GLU A 87 5.36 5.38 4.13
N LEU A 88 6.50 5.12 4.79
CA LEU A 88 6.78 5.63 6.13
C LEU A 88 6.92 7.16 6.17
N TYR A 89 7.45 7.76 5.09
CA TYR A 89 7.62 9.21 4.97
C TYR A 89 6.43 9.94 4.33
N ARG A 90 5.42 9.21 3.85
CA ARG A 90 4.28 9.79 3.11
C ARG A 90 3.55 10.90 3.87
N TYR A 91 3.50 10.79 5.20
CA TYR A 91 2.82 11.74 6.07
C TYR A 91 3.78 12.50 7.00
N LYS A 92 5.07 12.33 6.79
CA LYS A 92 6.11 13.00 7.55
C LYS A 92 6.81 14.05 6.68
N ASN A 93 6.95 15.26 7.19
CA ASN A 93 7.77 16.25 6.50
C ASN A 93 9.25 15.81 6.57
N GLY A 94 9.85 15.50 5.42
CA GLY A 94 11.23 15.10 5.37
C GLY A 94 11.61 14.43 4.05
N GLN A 95 12.91 14.28 3.89
CA GLN A 95 13.50 13.60 2.73
C GLN A 95 14.37 12.43 3.22
N TYR A 96 14.46 11.41 2.40
CA TYR A 96 15.35 10.28 2.66
C TYR A 96 16.21 9.98 1.43
N PHE A 97 17.42 9.57 1.69
CA PHE A 97 18.38 9.12 0.68
C PHE A 97 18.82 7.70 1.01
N ILE A 98 19.00 6.90 -0.01
CA ILE A 98 19.41 5.49 0.09
C ILE A 98 20.75 5.34 -0.60
N ASP A 99 21.71 4.73 0.09
CA ASP A 99 22.98 4.37 -0.49
C ASP A 99 22.77 3.51 -1.74
N PRO A 100 23.45 3.82 -2.88
CA PRO A 100 23.31 3.06 -4.12
C PRO A 100 23.59 1.55 -3.97
N ASN A 101 24.43 1.16 -3.01
CA ASN A 101 24.78 -0.24 -2.78
C ASN A 101 23.62 -1.07 -2.21
N ILE A 102 22.63 -0.44 -1.60
CA ILE A 102 21.46 -1.10 -1.00
C ILE A 102 20.13 -0.76 -1.70
N LYS A 103 20.18 -0.11 -2.85
CA LYS A 103 18.97 0.31 -3.58
C LYS A 103 18.04 -0.85 -3.96
N ASN A 104 18.59 -2.04 -4.14
CA ASN A 104 17.86 -3.26 -4.51
C ASN A 104 17.45 -4.11 -3.30
N LEU A 105 17.73 -3.65 -2.07
CA LEU A 105 17.34 -4.37 -0.87
C LEU A 105 15.82 -4.48 -0.79
N THR A 106 15.34 -5.70 -0.51
CA THR A 106 13.93 -5.97 -0.24
C THR A 106 13.71 -6.18 1.25
N VAL A 107 12.54 -5.77 1.71
CA VAL A 107 12.17 -5.77 3.13
C VAL A 107 10.83 -6.47 3.31
N SER A 108 10.73 -7.26 4.37
CA SER A 108 9.48 -7.84 4.86
C SER A 108 9.31 -7.49 6.32
N GLY A 109 8.08 -7.19 6.73
CA GLY A 109 7.79 -6.86 8.12
C GLY A 109 6.49 -6.10 8.32
N VAL A 110 6.24 -5.74 9.57
CA VAL A 110 5.11 -4.93 10.01
C VAL A 110 5.65 -3.66 10.67
N PHE A 111 5.25 -2.51 10.16
CA PHE A 111 5.74 -1.21 10.60
C PHE A 111 4.57 -0.33 11.04
N SER A 112 4.72 0.37 12.16
CA SER A 112 3.74 1.35 12.63
C SER A 112 3.85 2.64 11.81
N LEU A 113 2.72 3.10 11.26
CA LEU A 113 2.64 4.39 10.59
C LEU A 113 2.46 5.55 11.59
N SER A 114 1.99 5.25 12.80
CA SER A 114 1.83 6.24 13.87
C SER A 114 3.14 6.55 14.60
N ASN A 115 4.10 5.63 14.60
CA ASN A 115 5.43 5.81 15.18
C ASN A 115 6.52 5.50 14.14
N THR A 116 6.73 6.44 13.23
CA THR A 116 7.69 6.30 12.14
C THR A 116 9.12 6.10 12.64
N HIS A 117 9.49 6.75 13.76
CA HIS A 117 10.85 6.62 14.30
C HIS A 117 11.13 5.18 14.74
N GLN A 118 10.25 4.60 15.55
CA GLN A 118 10.37 3.22 15.98
C GLN A 118 10.37 2.23 14.80
N SER A 119 9.55 2.51 13.78
CA SER A 119 9.51 1.69 12.57
C SER A 119 10.81 1.74 11.77
N LEU A 120 11.44 2.92 11.69
CA LEU A 120 12.77 3.06 11.06
C LEU A 120 13.86 2.34 11.84
N GLU A 121 13.86 2.42 13.16
CA GLU A 121 14.80 1.70 14.02
C GLU A 121 14.64 0.18 13.86
N SER A 122 13.40 -0.32 13.88
CA SER A 122 13.09 -1.72 13.66
C SER A 122 13.54 -2.21 12.28
N LEU A 123 13.27 -1.39 11.23
CA LEU A 123 13.71 -1.64 9.86
C LEU A 123 15.24 -1.73 9.78
N ALA A 124 15.94 -0.81 10.42
CA ALA A 124 17.40 -0.75 10.44
C ALA A 124 18.00 -1.97 11.18
N TYR A 125 17.45 -2.29 12.33
CA TYR A 125 17.91 -3.43 13.13
C TYR A 125 17.76 -4.76 12.36
N THR A 126 16.58 -5.01 11.82
CA THR A 126 16.27 -6.27 11.13
C THR A 126 17.08 -6.47 9.85
N ASN A 127 17.41 -5.38 9.15
CA ASN A 127 18.11 -5.43 7.85
C ASN A 127 19.59 -5.03 7.94
N GLN A 128 20.13 -4.86 9.14
CA GLN A 128 21.52 -4.43 9.39
C GLN A 128 21.86 -3.12 8.65
N LEU A 129 20.98 -2.14 8.79
CA LEU A 129 21.14 -0.81 8.20
C LEU A 129 21.58 0.18 9.26
N GLU A 130 22.26 1.23 8.83
CA GLU A 130 22.62 2.39 9.62
C GLU A 130 21.79 3.58 9.16
N LEU A 131 21.17 4.27 10.12
CA LEU A 131 20.35 5.46 9.90
C LEU A 131 21.12 6.70 10.34
N ASN A 132 21.48 7.53 9.40
CA ASN A 132 22.16 8.79 9.66
C ASN A 132 21.17 9.97 9.49
N PHE A 133 20.76 10.57 10.59
CA PHE A 133 19.91 11.77 10.59
C PHE A 133 20.79 13.01 10.55
N TYR A 134 20.87 13.67 9.39
CA TYR A 134 21.58 14.95 9.24
C TYR A 134 20.78 16.14 9.78
N SER A 135 19.47 15.98 9.88
CA SER A 135 18.55 16.91 10.52
C SER A 135 17.26 16.15 10.86
N PRO A 136 16.31 16.75 11.59
CA PRO A 136 14.99 16.16 11.81
C PRO A 136 14.24 15.82 10.53
N TYR A 137 14.66 16.42 9.40
CA TYR A 137 14.00 16.29 8.09
C TYR A 137 14.80 15.51 7.04
N VAL A 138 16.06 15.13 7.34
CA VAL A 138 16.93 14.46 6.35
C VAL A 138 17.53 13.20 6.92
N LEU A 139 17.15 12.07 6.32
CA LEU A 139 17.65 10.72 6.64
C LEU A 139 18.51 10.19 5.50
N TYR A 140 19.67 9.64 5.83
CA TYR A 140 20.48 8.83 4.94
C TYR A 140 20.55 7.41 5.46
N VAL A 141 20.22 6.44 4.59
CA VAL A 141 20.19 5.01 4.92
C VAL A 141 21.31 4.30 4.16
N LYS A 142 22.18 3.62 4.89
CA LYS A 142 23.26 2.80 4.32
C LYS A 142 23.34 1.44 5.02
N LYS A 143 24.13 0.54 4.49
CA LYS A 143 24.45 -0.73 5.17
C LYS A 143 25.38 -0.45 6.36
N LYS A 144 25.15 -1.18 7.44
CA LYS A 144 26.01 -1.14 8.63
C LYS A 144 27.35 -1.78 8.36
#